data_9ec11926189476a93e7f17d817c88bd4
#
_entry.id   9ec11926189476a93e7f17d817c88bd4
#
_cell.length_a   1.000
_cell.length_b   1.000
_cell.length_c   1.000
_cell.angle_alpha   90.00
_cell.angle_beta   90.00
_cell.angle_gamma   90.00
#
_symmetry.space_group_name_H-M   'P 1'
#
loop_
_entity.id
_entity.type
_entity.pdbx_description
1 polymer ?
#
loop_
_entity_poly.entity_id
_entity_poly.type
_entity_poly.pdbx_seq_one_letter_code
_entity_poly.pdbx_strand_id
1 'polypeptide(L)'
;MKLLYLLVILAVSVYARNTVEDDTDDSFEFDRNQGRVSVLDQFRNRVIPKEAEELSGQELVDYVNRKQNLWRAKLHKRFNKYSEKTKWGLMGVEHVRLPMSARKNLASTASLDIAIPENFDSRTNWPQCDSLKQVRDQSSCGSCWAFGAVEAMSDRICIASNGKIQASLSADDLLSCCKSCGFGCNGGDPLAAWRYWVRDGIVTGSNYTQHSGCKPYPFPPCEHHSNKTHFDPCKHDLYPTPKCEKKCIDQYTERSYNEDKYYGKSAYGVSSKVEAIQKEVMTHGPVEVAFEVYEDFLNYDGGVYVHTGGKLGGGHAVKLIGWGIDQGMPYWLVVNSWNTDWGEDGLFRILRGVDECGIESGVVGGVPKIPKHHLRSRHYRHAEDDE
;
A
#
# COMPACT_ATOMS: atom_id res chain seq x y z
N MET A 1 85.64 40.12 11.19
CA MET A 1 84.83 40.97 12.03
C MET A 1 83.70 41.52 11.24
N LYS A 2 82.54 41.19 11.61
CA LYS A 2 81.14 41.58 11.40
C LYS A 2 80.28 40.46 10.93
N LEU A 3 79.55 39.91 11.90
CA LEU A 3 78.51 38.99 11.79
C LEU A 3 77.33 39.61 11.02
N LEU A 4 76.97 39.02 9.89
CA LEU A 4 75.76 39.37 9.16
C LEU A 4 74.69 38.35 9.49
N TYR A 5 73.78 38.76 10.33
CA TYR A 5 72.59 38.01 10.59
C TYR A 5 71.69 38.01 9.36
N LEU A 6 71.59 36.86 8.70
CA LEU A 6 70.61 36.62 7.66
C LEU A 6 69.31 36.29 8.31
N LEU A 7 68.41 37.22 8.39
CA LEU A 7 67.01 36.99 8.71
C LEU A 7 66.35 36.25 7.52
N VAL A 8 66.27 34.98 7.63
CA VAL A 8 65.38 34.15 6.75
C VAL A 8 63.96 34.42 7.16
N ILE A 9 63.31 35.34 6.47
CA ILE A 9 61.85 35.48 6.53
C ILE A 9 61.29 34.28 5.79
N LEU A 10 60.91 33.27 6.55
CA LEU A 10 60.01 32.21 6.07
C LEU A 10 58.64 32.86 5.81
N ALA A 11 58.42 33.28 4.58
CA ALA A 11 57.08 33.52 4.09
C ALA A 11 56.32 32.19 4.11
N VAL A 12 55.64 31.91 5.19
CA VAL A 12 54.63 30.91 5.21
C VAL A 12 53.51 31.45 4.34
N SER A 13 53.54 31.09 3.06
CA SER A 13 52.38 31.19 2.21
C SER A 13 51.33 30.28 2.81
N VAL A 14 50.43 30.86 3.58
CA VAL A 14 49.17 30.23 3.94
C VAL A 14 48.37 30.13 2.63
N TYR A 15 48.60 29.04 1.92
CA TYR A 15 47.63 28.56 0.96
C TYR A 15 46.43 28.18 1.79
N ALA A 16 45.48 29.10 1.91
CA ALA A 16 44.12 28.75 2.27
C ALA A 16 43.64 27.82 1.15
N ARG A 17 43.86 26.53 1.30
CA ARG A 17 42.99 25.53 0.70
C ARG A 17 41.64 25.81 1.33
N ASN A 18 40.75 26.39 0.55
CA ASN A 18 39.33 26.16 0.72
C ASN A 18 39.15 24.67 0.51
N THR A 19 39.37 23.91 1.55
CA THR A 19 38.66 22.65 1.72
C THR A 19 37.23 23.11 1.91
N VAL A 20 36.47 23.06 0.83
CA VAL A 20 35.05 22.80 0.94
C VAL A 20 35.02 21.53 1.79
N GLU A 21 34.82 21.68 3.10
CA GLU A 21 34.36 20.62 3.94
C GLU A 21 33.02 20.23 3.30
N ASP A 22 33.10 19.14 2.56
CA ASP A 22 31.95 18.40 2.07
C ASP A 22 31.28 17.86 3.36
N ASP A 23 30.47 18.72 3.99
CA ASP A 23 29.59 18.38 5.12
C ASP A 23 28.49 17.43 4.66
N THR A 24 28.89 16.32 4.04
CA THR A 24 28.03 15.31 3.44
C THR A 24 28.00 14.02 4.23
N ASP A 25 28.33 14.04 5.51
CA ASP A 25 28.17 12.84 6.34
C ASP A 25 27.02 12.96 7.35
N ASP A 26 25.88 13.49 6.86
CA ASP A 26 24.58 13.29 7.47
C ASP A 26 23.96 11.99 6.92
N SER A 27 24.73 10.90 6.99
CA SER A 27 24.15 9.57 6.89
C SER A 27 23.30 9.40 8.15
N PHE A 28 21.99 9.16 7.99
CA PHE A 28 21.10 8.69 9.06
C PHE A 28 21.58 7.29 9.48
N GLU A 29 22.72 7.21 10.16
CA GLU A 29 23.10 6.01 10.87
C GLU A 29 22.18 5.87 12.07
N PHE A 30 21.32 4.84 12.00
CA PHE A 30 20.46 4.45 13.09
C PHE A 30 21.31 4.08 14.31
N ASP A 31 21.36 4.95 15.31
CA ASP A 31 21.98 4.62 16.59
C ASP A 31 21.08 3.65 17.37
N ARG A 32 21.41 2.36 17.32
CA ARG A 32 20.69 1.27 17.98
C ARG A 32 20.69 1.39 19.51
N ASN A 33 21.47 2.29 20.10
CA ASN A 33 21.58 2.51 21.53
C ASN A 33 20.64 3.60 22.05
N GLN A 34 19.99 4.37 21.16
CA GLN A 34 18.99 5.35 21.59
C GLN A 34 17.64 4.68 21.83
N GLY A 35 16.96 5.08 22.90
CA GLY A 35 15.64 4.55 23.23
C GLY A 35 14.61 4.77 22.09
N ARG A 36 13.67 3.84 21.91
CA ARG A 36 12.65 3.82 20.83
C ARG A 36 12.00 5.18 20.54
N VAL A 37 11.74 5.97 21.57
CA VAL A 37 11.08 7.30 21.45
C VAL A 37 11.99 8.30 20.73
N SER A 38 13.28 8.34 21.04
CA SER A 38 14.20 9.27 20.40
C SER A 38 14.44 8.97 18.92
N VAL A 39 14.42 7.69 18.53
CA VAL A 39 14.58 7.28 17.13
C VAL A 39 13.37 7.71 16.28
N LEU A 40 12.16 7.43 16.74
CA LEU A 40 10.95 7.84 16.01
C LEU A 40 10.83 9.37 15.93
N ASP A 41 11.31 10.10 16.93
CA ASP A 41 11.31 11.57 16.90
C ASP A 41 12.29 12.14 15.86
N GLN A 42 13.41 11.47 15.60
CA GLN A 42 14.33 11.85 14.52
C GLN A 42 13.62 11.75 13.15
N PHE A 43 12.88 10.66 12.91
CA PHE A 43 12.13 10.50 11.66
C PHE A 43 10.95 11.47 11.55
N ARG A 44 10.25 11.74 12.65
CA ARG A 44 9.12 12.69 12.67
C ARG A 44 9.53 14.11 12.31
N ASN A 45 10.73 14.51 12.72
CA ASN A 45 11.22 15.87 12.56
C ASN A 45 12.27 16.02 11.44
N ARG A 46 12.54 14.94 10.66
CA ARG A 46 13.52 15.01 9.59
C ARG A 46 13.08 16.00 8.51
N VAL A 47 14.07 16.66 7.93
CA VAL A 47 13.88 17.55 6.79
C VAL A 47 14.55 16.91 5.58
N ILE A 48 13.80 16.74 4.50
CA ILE A 48 14.37 16.32 3.21
C ILE A 48 15.00 17.55 2.55
N PRO A 49 16.29 17.53 2.19
CA PRO A 49 16.91 18.64 1.49
C PRO A 49 16.24 18.88 0.13
N LYS A 50 16.08 20.13 -0.25
CA LYS A 50 15.44 20.48 -1.52
C LYS A 50 16.14 19.85 -2.74
N GLU A 51 17.45 19.73 -2.68
CA GLU A 51 18.26 19.08 -3.71
C GLU A 51 17.91 17.58 -3.84
N ALA A 52 17.58 16.92 -2.71
CA ALA A 52 17.15 15.53 -2.71
C ALA A 52 15.73 15.33 -3.26
N GLU A 53 14.85 16.32 -3.09
CA GLU A 53 13.50 16.29 -3.68
C GLU A 53 13.53 16.37 -5.22
N GLU A 54 14.57 16.97 -5.80
CA GLU A 54 14.71 17.11 -7.25
C GLU A 54 15.38 15.92 -7.94
N LEU A 55 15.90 14.94 -7.16
CA LEU A 55 16.56 13.76 -7.71
C LEU A 55 15.56 12.79 -8.34
N SER A 56 16.01 12.08 -9.38
CA SER A 56 15.22 11.06 -10.07
C SER A 56 16.12 9.95 -10.63
N GLY A 57 15.49 8.85 -11.10
CA GLY A 57 16.20 7.78 -11.77
C GLY A 57 17.31 7.15 -10.95
N GLN A 58 18.49 6.90 -11.58
CA GLN A 58 19.62 6.25 -10.91
C GLN A 58 20.25 7.13 -9.84
N GLU A 59 20.30 8.45 -10.03
CA GLU A 59 20.84 9.38 -9.04
C GLU A 59 20.05 9.34 -7.73
N LEU A 60 18.73 9.25 -7.82
CA LEU A 60 17.87 9.09 -6.64
C LEU A 60 18.11 7.74 -5.94
N VAL A 61 18.23 6.65 -6.70
CA VAL A 61 18.53 5.32 -6.13
C VAL A 61 19.87 5.33 -5.39
N ASP A 62 20.91 5.90 -5.99
CA ASP A 62 22.25 5.99 -5.38
C ASP A 62 22.23 6.89 -4.14
N TYR A 63 21.51 7.99 -4.19
CA TYR A 63 21.31 8.89 -3.05
C TYR A 63 20.63 8.16 -1.88
N VAL A 64 19.49 7.51 -2.12
CA VAL A 64 18.74 6.75 -1.11
C VAL A 64 19.62 5.70 -0.44
N ASN A 65 20.33 4.89 -1.24
CA ASN A 65 21.16 3.79 -0.72
C ASN A 65 22.40 4.29 0.06
N ARG A 66 22.83 5.53 -0.16
CA ARG A 66 23.92 6.15 0.58
C ARG A 66 23.44 6.84 1.87
N LYS A 67 22.24 7.44 1.85
CA LYS A 67 21.75 8.31 2.93
C LYS A 67 21.08 7.56 4.08
N GLN A 68 20.62 6.35 3.88
CA GLN A 68 19.97 5.55 4.90
C GLN A 68 20.21 4.05 4.68
N ASN A 69 20.00 3.23 5.71
CA ASN A 69 20.19 1.78 5.70
C ASN A 69 18.95 0.98 6.12
N LEU A 70 17.79 1.63 6.27
CA LEU A 70 16.54 1.00 6.69
C LEU A 70 15.86 0.24 5.57
N TRP A 71 16.04 0.71 4.34
CA TRP A 71 15.49 0.09 3.14
C TRP A 71 16.44 0.24 1.95
N ARG A 72 16.20 -0.55 0.93
CA ARG A 72 17.01 -0.61 -0.28
C ARG A 72 16.20 -0.16 -1.47
N ALA A 73 16.79 0.76 -2.24
CA ALA A 73 16.26 1.20 -3.53
C ALA A 73 16.95 0.47 -4.68
N LYS A 74 16.17 0.15 -5.72
CA LYS A 74 16.63 -0.42 -6.97
C LYS A 74 15.83 0.18 -8.12
N LEU A 75 16.51 0.56 -9.19
CA LEU A 75 15.85 1.17 -10.34
C LEU A 75 14.88 0.19 -11.03
N HIS A 76 13.59 0.50 -10.99
CA HIS A 76 12.57 -0.23 -11.71
C HIS A 76 12.36 0.36 -13.11
N LYS A 77 12.79 -0.34 -14.14
CA LYS A 77 12.75 0.11 -15.54
C LYS A 77 11.35 0.48 -16.05
N ARG A 78 10.30 -0.12 -15.48
CA ARG A 78 8.90 0.19 -15.81
C ARG A 78 8.63 1.68 -15.68
N PHE A 79 8.91 2.24 -14.51
CA PHE A 79 8.59 3.63 -14.22
C PHE A 79 9.40 4.62 -15.05
N ASN A 80 10.60 4.23 -15.47
CA ASN A 80 11.44 5.06 -16.36
C ASN A 80 10.96 5.10 -17.83
N LYS A 81 10.16 4.12 -18.25
CA LYS A 81 9.60 4.07 -19.60
C LYS A 81 8.28 4.82 -19.74
N TYR A 82 7.63 5.15 -18.63
CA TYR A 82 6.38 5.89 -18.62
C TYR A 82 6.59 7.38 -18.83
N SER A 83 5.61 8.04 -19.44
CA SER A 83 5.47 9.48 -19.31
C SER A 83 5.15 9.83 -17.84
N GLU A 84 5.50 11.05 -17.40
CA GLU A 84 5.12 11.53 -16.07
C GLU A 84 3.61 11.39 -15.82
N LYS A 85 2.80 11.70 -16.82
CA LYS A 85 1.34 11.53 -16.75
C LYS A 85 0.93 10.09 -16.46
N THR A 86 1.52 9.10 -17.10
CA THR A 86 1.18 7.69 -16.91
C THR A 86 1.73 7.19 -15.58
N LYS A 87 2.98 7.52 -15.26
CA LYS A 87 3.64 7.16 -14.02
C LYS A 87 2.81 7.59 -12.80
N TRP A 88 2.46 8.84 -12.74
CA TRP A 88 1.68 9.40 -11.62
C TRP A 88 0.18 9.13 -11.71
N GLY A 89 -0.32 8.86 -12.90
CA GLY A 89 -1.71 8.41 -13.10
C GLY A 89 -2.03 7.04 -12.50
N LEU A 90 -1.02 6.28 -12.06
CA LEU A 90 -1.22 5.05 -11.26
C LEU A 90 -1.62 5.37 -9.81
N MET A 91 -1.31 6.57 -9.33
CA MET A 91 -1.63 7.06 -7.98
C MET A 91 -3.06 7.60 -7.98
N GLY A 92 -4.01 6.70 -7.76
CA GLY A 92 -5.44 6.97 -7.96
C GLY A 92 -6.15 7.53 -6.73
N VAL A 93 -5.48 8.20 -5.80
CA VAL A 93 -6.08 8.83 -4.62
C VAL A 93 -5.73 10.31 -4.58
N GLU A 94 -6.76 11.17 -4.58
CA GLU A 94 -6.56 12.62 -4.52
C GLU A 94 -6.24 13.09 -3.09
N HIS A 95 -6.90 12.49 -2.09
CA HIS A 95 -6.76 12.88 -0.69
C HIS A 95 -6.41 11.68 0.19
N VAL A 96 -5.17 11.61 0.66
CA VAL A 96 -4.68 10.50 1.51
C VAL A 96 -5.20 10.57 2.95
N ARG A 97 -5.80 11.69 3.37
CA ARG A 97 -6.30 11.89 4.73
C ARG A 97 -7.81 11.80 4.79
N LEU A 98 -8.34 11.21 5.86
CA LEU A 98 -9.79 11.18 6.09
C LEU A 98 -10.37 12.60 6.15
N PRO A 99 -11.49 12.86 5.47
CA PRO A 99 -12.17 14.13 5.56
C PRO A 99 -12.71 14.38 6.99
N MET A 100 -12.83 15.65 7.39
CA MET A 100 -13.30 16.04 8.72
C MET A 100 -14.64 15.40 9.11
N SER A 101 -15.54 15.24 8.15
CA SER A 101 -16.83 14.56 8.37
C SER A 101 -16.72 13.10 8.75
N ALA A 102 -15.72 12.40 8.22
CA ALA A 102 -15.45 10.99 8.54
C ALA A 102 -14.80 10.81 9.92
N ARG A 103 -14.06 11.82 10.39
CA ARG A 103 -13.40 11.77 11.70
C ARG A 103 -14.39 11.84 12.89
N LYS A 104 -15.65 12.19 12.65
CA LYS A 104 -16.70 12.22 13.67
C LYS A 104 -17.24 10.82 14.02
N ASN A 105 -17.14 9.85 13.11
CA ASN A 105 -17.67 8.49 13.25
C ASN A 105 -16.56 7.49 12.98
N LEU A 106 -15.64 7.34 13.92
CA LEU A 106 -14.54 6.39 13.83
C LEU A 106 -14.96 5.00 14.33
N ALA A 107 -14.17 3.98 13.94
CA ALA A 107 -14.34 2.61 14.40
C ALA A 107 -14.38 2.53 15.94
N SER A 108 -15.31 1.74 16.46
CA SER A 108 -15.45 1.51 17.90
C SER A 108 -14.36 0.61 18.49
N THR A 109 -13.63 -0.12 17.67
CA THR A 109 -12.56 -1.04 18.08
C THR A 109 -11.42 -0.36 18.85
N ALA A 110 -11.24 0.95 18.68
CA ALA A 110 -10.25 1.73 19.43
C ALA A 110 -10.45 1.67 20.95
N SER A 111 -11.67 1.46 21.43
CA SER A 111 -12.01 1.35 22.86
C SER A 111 -11.90 -0.06 23.43
N LEU A 112 -11.57 -1.07 22.62
CA LEU A 112 -11.43 -2.44 23.09
C LEU A 112 -10.21 -2.58 23.99
N ASP A 113 -10.36 -3.29 25.10
CA ASP A 113 -9.26 -3.67 25.98
C ASP A 113 -8.71 -5.04 25.55
N ILE A 114 -7.83 -5.01 24.53
CA ILE A 114 -7.14 -6.18 23.99
C ILE A 114 -5.64 -5.94 23.97
N ALA A 115 -4.88 -6.96 24.36
CA ALA A 115 -3.43 -6.91 24.30
C ALA A 115 -2.95 -6.90 22.84
N ILE A 116 -2.05 -5.97 22.51
CA ILE A 116 -1.49 -5.83 21.17
C ILE A 116 -0.12 -6.52 21.15
N PRO A 117 0.07 -7.57 20.30
CA PRO A 117 1.36 -8.22 20.18
C PRO A 117 2.39 -7.33 19.48
N GLU A 118 3.66 -7.58 19.71
CA GLU A 118 4.76 -6.85 19.07
C GLU A 118 4.76 -7.03 17.55
N ASN A 119 4.43 -8.25 17.07
CA ASN A 119 4.33 -8.59 15.66
C ASN A 119 2.95 -9.20 15.39
N PHE A 120 2.38 -8.88 14.25
CA PHE A 120 1.11 -9.43 13.80
C PHE A 120 1.08 -9.51 12.27
N ASP A 121 0.62 -10.65 11.75
CA ASP A 121 0.39 -10.86 10.32
C ASP A 121 -0.96 -11.55 10.14
N SER A 122 -1.86 -10.91 9.43
CA SER A 122 -3.20 -11.44 9.16
C SER A 122 -3.16 -12.80 8.45
N ARG A 123 -2.14 -13.08 7.65
CA ARG A 123 -1.97 -14.34 6.91
C ARG A 123 -1.71 -15.52 7.84
N THR A 124 -1.01 -15.29 8.94
CA THR A 124 -0.74 -16.29 9.97
C THR A 124 -1.86 -16.40 10.99
N ASN A 125 -2.54 -15.28 11.27
CA ASN A 125 -3.64 -15.25 12.23
C ASN A 125 -4.92 -15.90 11.69
N TRP A 126 -5.16 -15.79 10.37
CA TRP A 126 -6.32 -16.41 9.68
C TRP A 126 -5.86 -17.24 8.48
N PRO A 127 -5.10 -18.34 8.69
CA PRO A 127 -4.48 -19.12 7.61
C PRO A 127 -5.49 -19.79 6.67
N GLN A 128 -6.75 -19.92 7.11
CA GLN A 128 -7.87 -20.45 6.33
C GLN A 128 -8.43 -19.47 5.29
N CYS A 129 -7.97 -18.20 5.29
CA CYS A 129 -8.43 -17.18 4.34
C CYS A 129 -7.41 -16.99 3.22
N ASP A 130 -7.67 -17.60 2.07
CA ASP A 130 -6.74 -17.58 0.93
C ASP A 130 -6.56 -16.19 0.32
N SER A 131 -7.58 -15.32 0.42
CA SER A 131 -7.51 -13.94 -0.08
C SER A 131 -6.42 -13.12 0.60
N LEU A 132 -6.09 -13.40 1.87
CA LEU A 132 -5.01 -12.73 2.61
C LEU A 132 -3.64 -12.89 1.97
N LYS A 133 -3.43 -13.98 1.22
CA LYS A 133 -2.16 -14.31 0.56
C LYS A 133 -2.07 -13.78 -0.87
N GLN A 134 -3.17 -13.20 -1.38
CA GLN A 134 -3.22 -12.72 -2.75
C GLN A 134 -2.59 -11.34 -2.89
N VAL A 135 -1.74 -11.21 -3.89
CA VAL A 135 -1.23 -9.94 -4.40
C VAL A 135 -1.83 -9.73 -5.78
N ARG A 136 -2.50 -8.59 -6.00
CA ARG A 136 -3.18 -8.29 -7.26
C ARG A 136 -2.39 -7.27 -8.07
N ASP A 137 -2.83 -7.02 -9.30
CA ASP A 137 -2.22 -6.04 -10.19
C ASP A 137 -3.28 -5.10 -10.79
N GLN A 138 -3.14 -3.81 -10.51
CA GLN A 138 -4.00 -2.77 -11.08
C GLN A 138 -3.67 -2.44 -12.53
N SER A 139 -2.55 -2.98 -13.08
CA SER A 139 -2.07 -2.69 -14.44
C SER A 139 -1.84 -1.18 -14.67
N SER A 140 -1.94 -0.70 -15.90
CA SER A 140 -1.83 0.72 -16.22
C SER A 140 -3.18 1.45 -16.03
N CYS A 141 -3.67 1.46 -14.78
CA CYS A 141 -4.92 2.10 -14.38
C CYS A 141 -4.80 2.64 -12.96
N GLY A 142 -5.22 3.88 -12.71
CA GLY A 142 -5.22 4.51 -11.38
C GLY A 142 -6.35 4.00 -10.48
N SER A 143 -6.44 2.68 -10.34
CA SER A 143 -7.51 1.96 -9.62
C SER A 143 -7.09 1.45 -8.24
N CYS A 144 -5.99 1.91 -7.67
CA CYS A 144 -5.50 1.50 -6.35
C CYS A 144 -6.58 1.64 -5.26
N TRP A 145 -7.39 2.71 -5.30
CA TRP A 145 -8.53 2.93 -4.41
C TRP A 145 -9.59 1.81 -4.47
N ALA A 146 -9.73 1.16 -5.62
CA ALA A 146 -10.65 0.04 -5.77
C ALA A 146 -10.00 -1.28 -5.33
N PHE A 147 -8.69 -1.48 -5.62
CA PHE A 147 -7.95 -2.68 -5.22
C PHE A 147 -7.79 -2.78 -3.72
N GLY A 148 -7.28 -1.73 -3.05
CA GLY A 148 -7.14 -1.70 -1.60
C GLY A 148 -8.46 -2.01 -0.89
N ALA A 149 -9.58 -1.45 -1.39
CA ALA A 149 -10.92 -1.71 -0.88
C ALA A 149 -11.35 -3.17 -1.04
N VAL A 150 -11.40 -3.69 -2.28
CA VAL A 150 -11.97 -5.04 -2.51
C VAL A 150 -11.10 -6.15 -1.94
N GLU A 151 -9.80 -5.95 -1.87
CA GLU A 151 -8.89 -6.91 -1.23
C GLU A 151 -9.16 -7.00 0.27
N ALA A 152 -9.22 -5.87 0.97
CA ALA A 152 -9.54 -5.84 2.40
C ALA A 152 -10.97 -6.32 2.70
N MET A 153 -11.95 -5.99 1.86
CA MET A 153 -13.33 -6.47 1.97
C MET A 153 -13.41 -7.99 1.80
N SER A 154 -12.69 -8.57 0.83
CA SER A 154 -12.63 -10.02 0.60
C SER A 154 -12.08 -10.75 1.82
N ASP A 155 -10.98 -10.25 2.38
CA ASP A 155 -10.36 -10.78 3.59
C ASP A 155 -11.33 -10.74 4.78
N ARG A 156 -12.01 -9.62 5.00
CA ARG A 156 -12.96 -9.43 6.09
C ARG A 156 -14.19 -10.33 5.96
N ILE A 157 -14.66 -10.63 4.73
CA ILE A 157 -15.73 -11.60 4.50
C ILE A 157 -15.27 -12.99 4.92
N CYS A 158 -14.09 -13.41 4.53
CA CYS A 158 -13.53 -14.70 4.90
C CYS A 158 -13.36 -14.81 6.42
N ILE A 159 -12.75 -13.82 7.05
CA ILE A 159 -12.52 -13.77 8.51
C ILE A 159 -13.85 -13.83 9.27
N ALA A 160 -14.82 -12.98 8.94
CA ALA A 160 -16.11 -12.90 9.61
C ALA A 160 -16.98 -14.17 9.40
N SER A 161 -16.76 -14.91 8.32
CA SER A 161 -17.40 -16.20 8.07
C SER A 161 -16.62 -17.40 8.63
N ASN A 162 -15.51 -17.14 9.33
CA ASN A 162 -14.59 -18.16 9.83
C ASN A 162 -14.11 -19.13 8.73
N GLY A 163 -13.70 -18.57 7.59
CA GLY A 163 -13.19 -19.31 6.43
C GLY A 163 -14.24 -19.97 5.54
N LYS A 164 -15.53 -19.87 5.88
CA LYS A 164 -16.60 -20.54 5.12
C LYS A 164 -16.89 -19.89 3.77
N ILE A 165 -16.63 -18.60 3.62
CA ILE A 165 -16.85 -17.83 2.40
C ILE A 165 -15.48 -17.34 1.90
N GLN A 166 -15.07 -17.86 0.75
CA GLN A 166 -13.82 -17.50 0.04
C GLN A 166 -14.19 -16.66 -1.20
N ALA A 167 -14.69 -15.44 -0.96
CA ALA A 167 -15.09 -14.54 -2.04
C ALA A 167 -13.95 -13.60 -2.40
N SER A 168 -13.54 -13.56 -3.67
CA SER A 168 -12.69 -12.51 -4.22
C SER A 168 -13.58 -11.47 -4.87
N LEU A 169 -13.68 -10.27 -4.27
CA LEU A 169 -14.52 -9.21 -4.79
C LEU A 169 -13.91 -8.54 -6.02
N SER A 170 -14.78 -8.10 -6.92
CA SER A 170 -14.42 -7.51 -8.19
C SER A 170 -13.94 -6.07 -8.08
N ALA A 171 -12.68 -5.83 -8.41
CA ALA A 171 -12.18 -4.47 -8.60
C ALA A 171 -12.83 -3.79 -9.81
N ASP A 172 -13.14 -4.54 -10.88
CA ASP A 172 -13.84 -4.00 -12.05
C ASP A 172 -15.26 -3.53 -11.75
N ASP A 173 -16.03 -4.28 -10.97
CA ASP A 173 -17.39 -3.86 -10.60
C ASP A 173 -17.38 -2.55 -9.81
N LEU A 174 -16.49 -2.44 -8.83
CA LEU A 174 -16.32 -1.22 -8.05
C LEU A 174 -15.81 -0.06 -8.94
N LEU A 175 -14.74 -0.30 -9.70
CA LEU A 175 -14.09 0.68 -10.56
C LEU A 175 -15.03 1.29 -11.61
N SER A 176 -15.79 0.43 -12.28
CA SER A 176 -16.62 0.83 -13.40
C SER A 176 -18.00 1.35 -12.98
N CYS A 177 -18.59 0.80 -11.88
CA CYS A 177 -19.97 1.04 -11.50
C CYS A 177 -20.17 2.06 -10.39
N CYS A 178 -19.19 2.30 -9.53
CA CYS A 178 -19.31 3.32 -8.48
C CYS A 178 -19.07 4.73 -9.02
N LYS A 179 -20.11 5.36 -9.53
CA LYS A 179 -20.00 6.75 -10.06
C LYS A 179 -19.78 7.81 -8.97
N SER A 180 -20.12 7.50 -7.71
CA SER A 180 -19.90 8.40 -6.56
C SER A 180 -18.56 8.19 -5.88
N CYS A 181 -17.75 7.20 -6.32
CA CYS A 181 -16.43 6.95 -5.75
C CYS A 181 -15.31 7.75 -6.41
N GLY A 182 -15.52 8.27 -7.63
CA GLY A 182 -14.51 9.00 -8.39
C GLY A 182 -14.60 8.75 -9.89
N PHE A 183 -13.45 8.70 -10.55
CA PHE A 183 -13.31 8.75 -11.99
C PHE A 183 -12.71 7.45 -12.58
N GLY A 184 -12.89 6.32 -11.92
CA GLY A 184 -12.42 5.02 -12.40
C GLY A 184 -10.90 4.91 -12.45
N CYS A 185 -10.33 4.67 -13.65
CA CYS A 185 -8.87 4.61 -13.84
C CYS A 185 -8.16 5.96 -13.64
N ASN A 186 -8.89 7.05 -13.47
CA ASN A 186 -8.34 8.37 -13.16
C ASN A 186 -8.45 8.73 -11.67
N GLY A 187 -8.73 7.74 -10.81
CA GLY A 187 -8.74 7.89 -9.36
C GLY A 187 -10.11 7.82 -8.71
N GLY A 188 -10.12 7.68 -7.38
CA GLY A 188 -11.30 7.61 -6.55
C GLY A 188 -11.00 7.77 -5.06
N ASP A 189 -12.05 7.67 -4.25
CA ASP A 189 -12.03 7.85 -2.80
C ASP A 189 -12.22 6.50 -2.08
N PRO A 190 -11.26 6.08 -1.25
CA PRO A 190 -11.34 4.84 -0.49
C PRO A 190 -12.60 4.73 0.37
N LEU A 191 -12.95 5.76 1.15
CA LEU A 191 -14.12 5.70 2.02
C LEU A 191 -15.43 5.63 1.23
N ALA A 192 -15.50 6.28 0.07
CA ALA A 192 -16.64 6.18 -0.83
C ALA A 192 -16.80 4.74 -1.39
N ALA A 193 -15.68 4.05 -1.67
CA ALA A 193 -15.68 2.65 -2.07
C ALA A 193 -16.30 1.74 -0.99
N TRP A 194 -15.91 1.91 0.27
CA TRP A 194 -16.51 1.16 1.39
C TRP A 194 -17.99 1.48 1.61
N ARG A 195 -18.41 2.73 1.43
CA ARG A 195 -19.81 3.14 1.48
C ARG A 195 -20.63 2.56 0.33
N TYR A 196 -20.04 2.47 -0.87
CA TYR A 196 -20.66 1.81 -2.01
C TYR A 196 -20.90 0.32 -1.72
N TRP A 197 -19.92 -0.37 -1.14
CA TRP A 197 -20.09 -1.76 -0.72
C TRP A 197 -21.29 -1.97 0.22
N VAL A 198 -21.51 -1.05 1.17
CA VAL A 198 -22.68 -1.11 2.07
C VAL A 198 -24.00 -0.88 1.33
N ARG A 199 -24.04 0.09 0.43
CA ARG A 199 -25.26 0.53 -0.24
C ARG A 199 -25.63 -0.35 -1.43
N ASP A 200 -24.68 -0.63 -2.31
CA ASP A 200 -24.92 -1.27 -3.62
C ASP A 200 -24.40 -2.71 -3.70
N GLY A 201 -23.47 -3.08 -2.83
CA GLY A 201 -22.78 -4.36 -2.88
C GLY A 201 -21.82 -4.47 -4.07
N ILE A 202 -20.92 -5.45 -4.00
CA ILE A 202 -19.92 -5.72 -5.03
C ILE A 202 -19.98 -7.21 -5.37
N VAL A 203 -19.94 -7.55 -6.66
CA VAL A 203 -19.91 -8.94 -7.13
C VAL A 203 -18.53 -9.57 -7.01
N THR A 204 -18.43 -10.88 -7.24
CA THR A 204 -17.14 -11.58 -7.32
C THR A 204 -16.38 -11.25 -8.61
N GLY A 205 -15.06 -11.31 -8.54
CA GLY A 205 -14.18 -11.16 -9.69
C GLY A 205 -12.71 -11.26 -9.29
N SER A 206 -12.02 -12.19 -9.93
CA SER A 206 -10.60 -12.46 -9.71
C SER A 206 -9.70 -11.52 -10.52
N ASN A 207 -8.41 -11.80 -10.51
CA ASN A 207 -7.43 -11.20 -11.40
C ASN A 207 -7.72 -11.56 -12.86
N TYR A 208 -7.12 -10.82 -13.79
CA TYR A 208 -7.17 -11.08 -15.21
C TYR A 208 -6.78 -12.52 -15.58
N THR A 209 -5.67 -13.02 -15.03
CA THR A 209 -5.13 -14.36 -15.36
C THR A 209 -6.00 -15.51 -14.87
N GLN A 210 -6.65 -15.39 -13.71
CA GLN A 210 -7.56 -16.40 -13.17
C GLN A 210 -8.91 -16.38 -13.89
N HIS A 211 -9.34 -15.25 -14.37
CA HIS A 211 -10.56 -15.00 -15.15
C HIS A 211 -11.80 -15.69 -14.58
N SER A 212 -11.99 -15.63 -13.24
CA SER A 212 -13.07 -16.30 -12.50
C SER A 212 -13.92 -15.30 -11.72
N GLY A 213 -15.14 -15.72 -11.35
CA GLY A 213 -16.15 -14.87 -10.73
C GLY A 213 -17.00 -14.12 -11.75
N CYS A 214 -17.94 -13.33 -11.26
CA CYS A 214 -18.91 -12.61 -12.09
C CYS A 214 -18.26 -11.54 -12.99
N LYS A 215 -17.35 -10.75 -12.45
CA LYS A 215 -16.63 -9.69 -13.19
C LYS A 215 -15.14 -9.71 -12.89
N PRO A 216 -14.34 -10.55 -13.53
CA PRO A 216 -12.89 -10.55 -13.40
C PRO A 216 -12.30 -9.23 -13.90
N TYR A 217 -11.11 -8.87 -13.39
CA TYR A 217 -10.43 -7.64 -13.79
C TYR A 217 -10.05 -7.70 -15.29
N PRO A 218 -10.34 -6.65 -16.08
CA PRO A 218 -10.24 -6.72 -17.54
C PRO A 218 -8.83 -6.42 -18.08
N PHE A 219 -7.91 -5.92 -17.21
CA PHE A 219 -6.58 -5.54 -17.67
C PHE A 219 -5.54 -6.57 -17.24
N PRO A 220 -4.64 -6.99 -18.16
CA PRO A 220 -3.58 -7.94 -17.84
C PRO A 220 -2.58 -7.35 -16.86
N PRO A 221 -2.01 -8.19 -15.98
CA PRO A 221 -0.84 -7.80 -15.21
C PRO A 221 0.31 -7.46 -16.13
N CYS A 222 1.20 -6.59 -15.69
CA CYS A 222 2.30 -6.20 -16.51
C CYS A 222 3.63 -6.15 -15.77
N GLU A 223 4.74 -6.22 -16.53
CA GLU A 223 6.09 -6.39 -16.05
C GLU A 223 6.54 -5.27 -15.10
N HIS A 224 7.15 -5.62 -13.94
CA HIS A 224 7.82 -4.70 -13.02
C HIS A 224 9.36 -4.82 -13.02
N HIS A 225 9.93 -5.61 -13.95
CA HIS A 225 11.38 -5.73 -14.13
C HIS A 225 12.15 -6.36 -12.97
N SER A 226 11.54 -7.31 -12.30
CA SER A 226 12.34 -8.28 -11.55
C SER A 226 13.11 -9.14 -12.56
N ASN A 227 14.19 -9.80 -12.11
CA ASN A 227 14.88 -10.82 -12.92
C ASN A 227 13.97 -12.04 -13.24
N LYS A 228 12.73 -12.00 -12.77
CA LYS A 228 11.67 -12.99 -12.93
C LYS A 228 10.57 -12.41 -13.81
N THR A 229 10.88 -12.01 -15.04
CA THR A 229 9.87 -11.48 -15.97
C THR A 229 8.82 -12.54 -16.27
N HIS A 230 7.63 -12.39 -15.68
CA HIS A 230 6.51 -13.30 -15.84
C HIS A 230 5.37 -12.71 -16.68
N PHE A 231 5.43 -11.42 -16.93
CA PHE A 231 4.35 -10.66 -17.57
C PHE A 231 4.85 -9.89 -18.78
N ASP A 232 3.92 -9.59 -19.68
CA ASP A 232 4.20 -8.73 -20.81
C ASP A 232 4.53 -7.30 -20.39
N PRO A 233 5.22 -6.50 -21.21
CA PRO A 233 5.46 -5.10 -20.94
C PRO A 233 4.18 -4.33 -20.67
N CYS A 234 4.22 -3.44 -19.67
CA CYS A 234 3.08 -2.61 -19.34
C CYS A 234 2.69 -1.71 -20.51
N LYS A 235 1.38 -1.47 -20.66
CA LYS A 235 0.86 -0.51 -21.63
C LYS A 235 1.42 0.88 -21.31
N HIS A 236 1.91 1.59 -22.33
CA HIS A 236 2.53 2.89 -22.18
C HIS A 236 1.59 3.97 -21.64
N ASP A 237 0.31 3.90 -22.03
CA ASP A 237 -0.74 4.81 -21.60
C ASP A 237 -1.70 4.13 -20.60
N LEU A 238 -2.39 4.95 -19.80
CA LEU A 238 -3.44 4.46 -18.92
C LEU A 238 -4.59 3.85 -19.74
N TYR A 239 -5.15 2.76 -19.23
CA TYR A 239 -6.39 2.22 -19.73
C TYR A 239 -7.56 3.19 -19.47
N PRO A 240 -8.51 3.29 -20.41
CA PRO A 240 -9.77 3.98 -20.14
C PRO A 240 -10.57 3.19 -19.08
N THR A 241 -11.36 3.90 -18.28
CA THR A 241 -12.30 3.27 -17.35
C THR A 241 -13.29 2.38 -18.09
N PRO A 242 -13.46 1.10 -17.71
CA PRO A 242 -14.43 0.20 -18.32
C PRO A 242 -15.87 0.73 -18.18
N LYS A 243 -16.75 0.34 -19.09
CA LYS A 243 -18.18 0.60 -18.93
C LYS A 243 -18.76 -0.21 -17.76
N CYS A 244 -19.64 0.41 -16.98
CA CYS A 244 -20.43 -0.33 -16.02
C CYS A 244 -21.45 -1.22 -16.73
N GLU A 245 -21.18 -2.51 -16.78
CA GLU A 245 -22.13 -3.52 -17.23
C GLU A 245 -22.59 -4.33 -16.02
N LYS A 246 -23.89 -4.30 -15.72
CA LYS A 246 -24.50 -5.04 -14.60
C LYS A 246 -24.84 -6.46 -15.01
N LYS A 247 -23.85 -7.17 -15.55
CA LYS A 247 -23.94 -8.58 -15.91
C LYS A 247 -22.62 -9.28 -15.58
N CYS A 248 -22.69 -10.58 -15.37
CA CYS A 248 -21.49 -11.42 -15.27
C CYS A 248 -20.96 -11.78 -16.67
N ILE A 249 -19.69 -12.22 -16.74
CA ILE A 249 -19.14 -12.85 -17.94
C ILE A 249 -19.93 -14.14 -18.26
N ASP A 250 -19.99 -14.50 -19.54
CA ASP A 250 -20.80 -15.64 -19.99
C ASP A 250 -20.37 -16.98 -19.39
N GLN A 251 -19.09 -17.12 -19.03
CA GLN A 251 -18.54 -18.31 -18.39
C GLN A 251 -18.99 -18.48 -16.92
N TYR A 252 -19.46 -17.40 -16.28
CA TYR A 252 -19.94 -17.43 -14.90
C TYR A 252 -21.44 -17.72 -14.86
N THR A 253 -21.81 -18.97 -14.58
CA THR A 253 -23.20 -19.46 -14.61
C THR A 253 -23.78 -19.75 -13.21
N GLU A 254 -22.98 -19.54 -12.15
CA GLU A 254 -23.38 -19.90 -10.79
C GLU A 254 -24.50 -19.01 -10.24
N ARG A 255 -24.48 -17.73 -10.56
CA ARG A 255 -25.44 -16.71 -10.09
C ARG A 255 -25.58 -15.58 -11.09
N SER A 256 -26.72 -14.93 -11.08
CA SER A 256 -26.88 -13.66 -11.79
C SER A 256 -26.08 -12.54 -11.09
N TYR A 257 -25.82 -11.45 -11.78
CA TYR A 257 -25.11 -10.29 -11.25
C TYR A 257 -25.70 -9.78 -9.93
N ASN A 258 -27.03 -9.73 -9.80
CA ASN A 258 -27.67 -9.26 -8.58
C ASN A 258 -27.59 -10.27 -7.41
N GLU A 259 -27.57 -11.55 -7.72
CA GLU A 259 -27.46 -12.63 -6.72
C GLU A 259 -26.02 -12.81 -6.23
N ASP A 260 -25.04 -12.42 -7.04
CA ASP A 260 -23.62 -12.54 -6.70
C ASP A 260 -23.09 -11.40 -5.81
N LYS A 261 -23.92 -10.41 -5.48
CA LYS A 261 -23.53 -9.25 -4.68
C LYS A 261 -23.24 -9.60 -3.21
N TYR A 262 -22.09 -9.16 -2.74
CA TYR A 262 -21.68 -9.15 -1.35
C TYR A 262 -21.77 -7.73 -0.79
N TYR A 263 -22.27 -7.59 0.43
CA TYR A 263 -22.55 -6.29 1.03
C TYR A 263 -21.76 -6.08 2.32
N GLY A 264 -21.40 -4.84 2.60
CA GLY A 264 -21.00 -4.39 3.92
C GLY A 264 -22.22 -4.13 4.83
N LYS A 265 -22.02 -4.28 6.14
CA LYS A 265 -22.94 -3.83 7.18
C LYS A 265 -22.65 -2.37 7.57
N SER A 266 -21.37 -1.99 7.56
CA SER A 266 -20.91 -0.65 7.91
C SER A 266 -19.65 -0.30 7.12
N ALA A 267 -19.39 1.02 7.02
CA ALA A 267 -18.17 1.61 6.49
C ALA A 267 -17.79 2.82 7.35
N TYR A 268 -16.53 2.93 7.74
CA TYR A 268 -16.06 3.94 8.69
C TYR A 268 -14.58 4.27 8.49
N GLY A 269 -14.17 5.42 9.02
CA GLY A 269 -12.76 5.73 9.22
C GLY A 269 -12.21 5.08 10.49
N VAL A 270 -10.92 4.84 10.53
CA VAL A 270 -10.19 4.40 11.72
C VAL A 270 -9.36 5.57 12.25
N SER A 271 -9.23 5.66 13.58
CA SER A 271 -8.38 6.68 14.19
C SER A 271 -6.92 6.51 13.74
N SER A 272 -6.22 7.62 13.52
CA SER A 272 -4.80 7.64 13.15
C SER A 272 -3.84 7.18 14.27
N LYS A 273 -4.36 6.86 15.45
CA LYS A 273 -3.55 6.30 16.52
C LYS A 273 -3.12 4.87 16.18
N VAL A 274 -1.84 4.59 16.30
CA VAL A 274 -1.25 3.26 16.02
C VAL A 274 -2.05 2.14 16.67
N GLU A 275 -2.34 2.24 17.98
CA GLU A 275 -3.12 1.23 18.70
C GLU A 275 -4.53 1.04 18.16
N ALA A 276 -5.19 2.10 17.68
CA ALA A 276 -6.53 2.00 17.12
C ALA A 276 -6.51 1.22 15.79
N ILE A 277 -5.51 1.44 14.96
CA ILE A 277 -5.31 0.70 13.71
C ILE A 277 -5.01 -0.77 14.01
N GLN A 278 -4.13 -1.04 14.96
CA GLN A 278 -3.78 -2.40 15.38
C GLN A 278 -4.99 -3.17 15.92
N LYS A 279 -5.77 -2.56 16.81
CA LYS A 279 -7.00 -3.16 17.36
C LYS A 279 -8.04 -3.43 16.26
N GLU A 280 -8.19 -2.53 15.30
CA GLU A 280 -9.10 -2.72 14.17
C GLU A 280 -8.69 -3.92 13.31
N VAL A 281 -7.40 -4.00 12.95
CA VAL A 281 -6.88 -5.12 12.15
C VAL A 281 -6.99 -6.44 12.90
N MET A 282 -6.67 -6.49 14.19
CA MET A 282 -6.80 -7.70 15.02
C MET A 282 -8.25 -8.17 15.15
N THR A 283 -9.21 -7.24 15.17
CA THR A 283 -10.61 -7.56 15.41
C THR A 283 -11.36 -7.98 14.15
N HIS A 284 -11.13 -7.25 13.05
CA HIS A 284 -11.93 -7.38 11.83
C HIS A 284 -11.12 -7.79 10.59
N GLY A 285 -9.79 -7.81 10.69
CA GLY A 285 -8.89 -8.09 9.56
C GLY A 285 -8.39 -6.84 8.86
N PRO A 286 -7.72 -7.00 7.71
CA PRO A 286 -7.05 -5.93 6.98
C PRO A 286 -7.90 -4.68 6.76
N VAL A 287 -7.23 -3.54 6.71
CA VAL A 287 -7.81 -2.22 6.40
C VAL A 287 -7.24 -1.70 5.09
N GLU A 288 -7.97 -0.81 4.45
CA GLU A 288 -7.42 0.00 3.37
C GLU A 288 -6.80 1.27 3.96
N VAL A 289 -5.59 1.59 3.51
CA VAL A 289 -4.85 2.79 3.91
C VAL A 289 -4.42 3.57 2.67
N ALA A 290 -4.36 4.89 2.79
CA ALA A 290 -3.84 5.75 1.73
C ALA A 290 -2.60 6.50 2.21
N PHE A 291 -1.62 6.72 1.31
CA PHE A 291 -0.40 7.44 1.63
C PHE A 291 0.13 8.22 0.41
N GLU A 292 0.95 9.21 0.66
CA GLU A 292 1.64 10.00 -0.35
C GLU A 292 2.80 9.21 -0.93
N VAL A 293 2.82 9.03 -2.24
CA VAL A 293 3.90 8.35 -2.96
C VAL A 293 4.86 9.39 -3.51
N TYR A 294 6.11 9.27 -3.11
CA TYR A 294 7.24 10.00 -3.66
C TYR A 294 8.01 9.13 -4.66
N GLU A 295 8.84 9.74 -5.48
CA GLU A 295 9.51 9.03 -6.56
C GLU A 295 10.45 7.91 -6.08
N ASP A 296 11.04 8.05 -4.88
CA ASP A 296 11.87 7.02 -4.28
C ASP A 296 11.10 5.73 -3.97
N PHE A 297 9.82 5.84 -3.58
CA PHE A 297 8.98 4.66 -3.32
C PHE A 297 8.79 3.76 -4.55
N LEU A 298 8.78 4.32 -5.75
CA LEU A 298 8.70 3.55 -7.00
C LEU A 298 9.87 2.57 -7.14
N ASN A 299 10.99 2.90 -6.52
CA ASN A 299 12.24 2.13 -6.54
C ASN A 299 12.45 1.24 -5.31
N TYR A 300 11.41 1.05 -4.48
CA TYR A 300 11.49 0.20 -3.30
C TYR A 300 11.78 -1.27 -3.66
N ASP A 301 12.82 -1.87 -3.02
CA ASP A 301 13.27 -3.25 -3.23
C ASP A 301 13.33 -4.07 -1.92
N GLY A 302 13.00 -3.48 -0.77
CA GLY A 302 12.92 -4.15 0.52
C GLY A 302 13.45 -3.34 1.69
N GLY A 303 13.04 -3.73 2.91
CA GLY A 303 13.35 -3.03 4.16
C GLY A 303 12.21 -2.17 4.69
N VAL A 304 12.46 -1.34 5.70
CA VAL A 304 11.45 -0.45 6.29
C VAL A 304 11.51 0.91 5.61
N TYR A 305 10.58 1.14 4.68
CA TYR A 305 10.53 2.37 3.88
C TYR A 305 10.37 3.61 4.75
N VAL A 306 11.18 4.60 4.47
CA VAL A 306 11.06 5.99 4.88
C VAL A 306 11.36 6.87 3.67
N HIS A 307 10.54 7.87 3.43
CA HIS A 307 10.78 8.83 2.35
C HIS A 307 12.14 9.52 2.54
N THR A 308 12.98 9.48 1.52
CA THR A 308 14.37 9.94 1.58
C THR A 308 14.68 11.01 0.52
N GLY A 309 13.99 11.00 -0.61
CA GLY A 309 14.17 11.97 -1.70
C GLY A 309 13.21 11.73 -2.86
N GLY A 310 13.29 12.58 -3.88
CA GLY A 310 12.37 12.54 -5.03
C GLY A 310 11.09 13.32 -4.82
N LYS A 311 10.42 13.67 -5.91
CA LYS A 311 9.20 14.49 -5.91
C LYS A 311 7.98 13.72 -5.44
N LEU A 312 7.05 14.45 -4.82
CA LEU A 312 5.69 13.93 -4.57
C LEU A 312 4.98 13.67 -5.90
N GLY A 313 4.48 12.45 -6.06
CA GLY A 313 3.79 12.01 -7.27
C GLY A 313 2.27 11.97 -7.14
N GLY A 314 1.74 11.57 -5.98
CA GLY A 314 0.31 11.47 -5.75
C GLY A 314 -0.04 10.56 -4.59
N GLY A 315 -1.34 10.37 -4.38
CA GLY A 315 -1.85 9.47 -3.34
C GLY A 315 -2.11 8.05 -3.86
N HIS A 316 -1.78 7.06 -3.06
CA HIS A 316 -1.94 5.65 -3.37
C HIS A 316 -2.68 4.93 -2.25
N ALA A 317 -3.61 4.04 -2.59
CA ALA A 317 -4.32 3.23 -1.63
C ALA A 317 -3.87 1.76 -1.72
N VAL A 318 -3.72 1.14 -0.55
CA VAL A 318 -3.16 -0.21 -0.40
C VAL A 318 -3.81 -0.94 0.77
N LYS A 319 -3.55 -2.24 0.90
CA LYS A 319 -4.08 -3.09 1.97
C LYS A 319 -3.06 -3.29 3.08
N LEU A 320 -3.34 -2.77 4.29
CA LEU A 320 -2.54 -3.01 5.49
C LEU A 320 -2.99 -4.30 6.17
N ILE A 321 -2.06 -5.25 6.34
CA ILE A 321 -2.32 -6.59 6.85
C ILE A 321 -1.67 -6.92 8.18
N GLY A 322 -0.77 -6.05 8.68
CA GLY A 322 -0.04 -6.36 9.90
C GLY A 322 1.03 -5.35 10.25
N TRP A 323 1.89 -5.72 11.17
CA TRP A 323 2.99 -4.90 11.65
C TRP A 323 4.05 -5.77 12.34
N GLY A 324 5.19 -5.16 12.59
CA GLY A 324 6.28 -5.79 13.33
C GLY A 324 7.38 -4.81 13.70
N ILE A 325 8.53 -5.37 14.05
CA ILE A 325 9.77 -4.65 14.30
C ILE A 325 10.89 -5.34 13.52
N ASP A 326 11.61 -4.58 12.71
CA ASP A 326 12.80 -5.03 12.02
C ASP A 326 14.00 -4.18 12.45
N GLN A 327 15.06 -4.82 12.95
CA GLN A 327 16.26 -4.16 13.47
C GLN A 327 15.97 -3.00 14.45
N GLY A 328 14.92 -3.15 15.28
CA GLY A 328 14.46 -2.13 16.21
C GLY A 328 13.49 -1.09 15.64
N MET A 329 13.26 -1.09 14.33
CA MET A 329 12.34 -0.17 13.66
C MET A 329 10.93 -0.76 13.57
N PRO A 330 9.91 -0.08 14.13
CA PRO A 330 8.53 -0.50 13.99
C PRO A 330 8.03 -0.22 12.57
N TYR A 331 7.30 -1.18 11.98
CA TYR A 331 6.77 -1.04 10.63
C TYR A 331 5.30 -1.49 10.52
N TRP A 332 4.62 -0.98 9.50
CA TRP A 332 3.39 -1.55 8.97
C TRP A 332 3.72 -2.51 7.83
N LEU A 333 3.05 -3.68 7.81
CA LEU A 333 3.14 -4.65 6.71
C LEU A 333 1.97 -4.44 5.75
N VAL A 334 2.29 -4.16 4.50
CA VAL A 334 1.32 -3.67 3.51
C VAL A 334 1.43 -4.45 2.21
N VAL A 335 0.28 -4.81 1.63
CA VAL A 335 0.17 -5.44 0.30
C VAL A 335 -0.10 -4.35 -0.73
N ASN A 336 0.75 -4.28 -1.75
CA ASN A 336 0.59 -3.39 -2.90
C ASN A 336 -0.21 -4.05 -4.03
N SER A 337 -0.70 -3.26 -4.97
CA SER A 337 -1.44 -3.72 -6.15
C SER A 337 -0.62 -3.59 -7.46
N TRP A 338 0.67 -3.93 -7.40
CA TRP A 338 1.60 -3.88 -8.53
C TRP A 338 2.24 -5.24 -8.83
N ASN A 339 1.54 -6.35 -8.57
CA ASN A 339 1.93 -7.77 -8.62
C ASN A 339 3.14 -8.16 -7.74
N THR A 340 3.53 -9.42 -7.79
CA THR A 340 4.59 -10.01 -6.93
C THR A 340 6.01 -9.68 -7.39
N ASP A 341 6.20 -9.09 -8.56
CA ASP A 341 7.52 -8.73 -9.07
C ASP A 341 8.06 -7.42 -8.51
N TRP A 342 7.20 -6.64 -7.81
CA TRP A 342 7.57 -5.41 -7.15
C TRP A 342 7.79 -5.61 -5.65
N GLY A 343 8.78 -4.90 -5.07
CA GLY A 343 9.04 -4.88 -3.64
C GLY A 343 9.39 -6.24 -3.04
N GLU A 344 8.86 -6.53 -1.87
CA GLU A 344 9.03 -7.79 -1.14
C GLU A 344 7.91 -8.78 -1.55
N ASP A 345 8.02 -9.39 -2.75
CA ASP A 345 6.99 -10.26 -3.34
C ASP A 345 5.59 -9.61 -3.41
N GLY A 346 5.56 -8.32 -3.78
CA GLY A 346 4.34 -7.50 -3.89
C GLY A 346 3.92 -6.80 -2.60
N LEU A 347 4.69 -6.96 -1.54
CA LEU A 347 4.51 -6.28 -0.26
C LEU A 347 5.56 -5.19 -0.08
N PHE A 348 5.30 -4.33 0.89
CA PHE A 348 6.29 -3.43 1.44
C PHE A 348 6.09 -3.23 2.95
N ARG A 349 7.16 -2.80 3.60
CA ARG A 349 7.13 -2.37 4.99
C ARG A 349 7.38 -0.87 5.05
N ILE A 350 6.59 -0.13 5.81
CA ILE A 350 6.72 1.32 5.98
C ILE A 350 6.77 1.67 7.45
N LEU A 351 7.57 2.66 7.82
CA LEU A 351 7.77 3.08 9.19
C LEU A 351 6.44 3.40 9.88
N ARG A 352 6.26 2.82 11.09
CA ARG A 352 5.05 2.93 11.91
C ARG A 352 5.26 3.87 13.08
N GLY A 353 4.27 4.73 13.35
CA GLY A 353 4.19 5.56 14.56
C GLY A 353 4.59 7.01 14.36
N VAL A 354 4.89 7.41 13.13
CA VAL A 354 5.24 8.80 12.78
C VAL A 354 4.33 9.38 11.67
N ASP A 355 3.30 8.65 11.28
CA ASP A 355 2.42 8.97 10.12
C ASP A 355 3.23 9.11 8.81
N GLU A 356 4.17 8.19 8.58
CA GLU A 356 5.06 8.21 7.42
C GLU A 356 4.28 8.32 6.13
N CYS A 357 4.55 9.35 5.33
CA CYS A 357 3.82 9.67 4.11
C CYS A 357 2.29 9.75 4.31
N GLY A 358 1.80 9.98 5.54
CA GLY A 358 0.38 10.08 5.87
C GLY A 358 -0.36 8.74 5.98
N ILE A 359 0.34 7.60 6.02
CA ILE A 359 -0.27 6.26 5.97
C ILE A 359 -1.22 5.95 7.13
N GLU A 360 -1.04 6.59 8.28
CA GLU A 360 -1.90 6.44 9.45
C GLU A 360 -3.11 7.37 9.43
N SER A 361 -3.12 8.38 8.55
CA SER A 361 -4.14 9.44 8.50
C SER A 361 -5.34 9.13 7.60
N GLY A 362 -5.23 8.11 6.72
CA GLY A 362 -6.22 7.76 5.71
C GLY A 362 -6.80 6.36 5.85
N VAL A 363 -6.89 5.82 7.07
CA VAL A 363 -7.30 4.42 7.32
C VAL A 363 -8.82 4.28 7.26
N VAL A 364 -9.31 3.35 6.44
CA VAL A 364 -10.73 3.03 6.28
C VAL A 364 -11.00 1.53 6.40
N GLY A 365 -12.18 1.18 6.85
CA GLY A 365 -12.64 -0.19 7.00
C GLY A 365 -14.16 -0.30 7.07
N GLY A 366 -14.65 -1.49 7.35
CA GLY A 366 -16.07 -1.78 7.48
C GLY A 366 -16.32 -3.24 7.88
N VAL A 367 -17.49 -3.51 8.40
CA VAL A 367 -17.90 -4.85 8.80
C VAL A 367 -18.71 -5.49 7.68
N PRO A 368 -18.42 -6.73 7.25
CA PRO A 368 -19.20 -7.42 6.23
C PRO A 368 -20.59 -7.83 6.74
N LYS A 369 -21.55 -7.85 5.84
CA LYS A 369 -22.85 -8.49 6.06
C LYS A 369 -22.78 -9.93 5.56
N ILE A 370 -22.67 -10.90 6.48
CA ILE A 370 -22.56 -12.32 6.11
C ILE A 370 -23.94 -12.87 5.75
N PRO A 371 -24.15 -13.37 4.52
CA PRO A 371 -25.42 -13.93 4.09
C PRO A 371 -25.69 -15.26 4.80
N LYS A 372 -26.88 -15.42 5.41
CA LYS A 372 -27.26 -16.64 6.13
C LYS A 372 -27.32 -17.89 5.24
N HIS A 373 -27.68 -17.76 3.98
CA HIS A 373 -27.76 -18.84 3.01
C HIS A 373 -26.41 -19.41 2.59
N HIS A 374 -25.34 -18.61 2.57
CA HIS A 374 -24.00 -19.10 2.30
C HIS A 374 -23.40 -19.95 3.44
N LEU A 375 -23.98 -19.90 4.64
CA LEU A 375 -23.54 -20.69 5.77
C LEU A 375 -24.17 -22.12 5.80
N ARG A 376 -25.18 -22.39 4.95
CA ARG A 376 -25.94 -23.64 4.96
C ARG A 376 -25.55 -24.66 3.89
N SER A 377 -24.67 -24.39 2.94
CA SER A 377 -24.50 -25.18 1.72
C SER A 377 -23.33 -26.18 1.74
N ARG A 378 -23.02 -26.88 2.82
CA ARG A 378 -22.10 -28.04 2.80
C ARG A 378 -22.49 -29.25 3.66
N HIS A 379 -23.74 -29.36 4.15
CA HIS A 379 -24.13 -30.51 5.01
C HIS A 379 -25.34 -31.33 4.53
N TYR A 380 -25.81 -31.21 3.28
CA TYR A 380 -26.87 -32.06 2.75
C TYR A 380 -26.57 -32.49 1.30
N ARG A 381 -25.63 -33.42 1.13
CA ARG A 381 -25.52 -34.31 -0.04
C ARG A 381 -24.73 -35.58 0.32
N HIS A 382 -25.08 -36.26 1.40
CA HIS A 382 -24.72 -37.67 1.64
C HIS A 382 -25.66 -38.20 2.72
N ALA A 383 -26.91 -38.43 2.40
CA ALA A 383 -27.84 -39.31 3.14
C ALA A 383 -29.21 -39.34 2.43
N GLU A 384 -29.27 -39.82 1.21
CA GLU A 384 -30.47 -40.33 0.56
C GLU A 384 -30.06 -41.04 -0.74
N ASP A 385 -29.43 -42.18 -0.61
CA ASP A 385 -29.34 -43.25 -1.60
C ASP A 385 -28.83 -44.50 -0.85
N ASP A 386 -29.66 -45.06 0.00
CA ASP A 386 -29.64 -46.44 0.50
C ASP A 386 -30.98 -46.70 1.22
N GLU A 387 -32.03 -47.00 0.42
CA GLU A 387 -33.13 -47.93 0.74
C GLU A 387 -33.73 -48.46 -0.55
#